data_ef3632def184626da57113db3216268e
#
_entry.id   ef3632def184626da57113db3216268e
#
_cell.length_a   1.000
_cell.length_b   1.000
_cell.length_c   1.000
_cell.angle_alpha   90.00
_cell.angle_beta   90.00
_cell.angle_gamma   90.00
#
_symmetry.space_group_name_H-M   'P 1'
#
loop_
_entity.id
_entity.type
_entity.pdbx_description
1 polymer ?
#
loop_
_entity_poly.entity_id
_entity_poly.type
_entity_poly.pdbx_seq_one_letter_code
_entity_poly.pdbx_strand_id
1 'polypeptide(L)'
;FRSEKSLPTEVEDKILSIINETPEVRNPHNLCTRRIGNDFAIEVHIRVDGQITVSRAHELTKEIESKLRLKFGPATHIVLHVEPIKEKKDE
;
A
#
# COMPACT_ATOMS: atom_id res chain seq x y z
N PHE A 1 15.28 5.01 -8.89
CA PHE A 1 14.61 5.56 -9.50
C PHE A 1 13.71 6.29 -8.76
N ARG A 2 13.80 7.13 -8.85
CA ARG A 2 13.40 7.35 -8.21
C ARG A 2 13.06 8.59 -7.70
N SER A 3 13.78 9.22 -7.11
CA SER A 3 13.33 10.27 -6.30
C SER A 3 12.77 11.43 -7.09
N GLU A 4 13.33 11.75 -8.21
CA GLU A 4 12.78 12.87 -8.93
C GLU A 4 11.44 12.54 -9.56
N LYS A 5 11.04 11.29 -9.53
CA LYS A 5 9.75 10.88 -10.05
C LYS A 5 8.71 10.69 -8.97
N SER A 6 9.09 10.86 -7.72
CA SER A 6 8.16 10.65 -6.61
C SER A 6 7.03 11.66 -6.63
N LEU A 7 5.87 11.25 -6.15
CA LEU A 7 4.75 12.15 -5.99
C LEU A 7 5.00 13.05 -4.79
N PRO A 8 4.32 14.20 -4.72
CA PRO A 8 4.51 15.10 -3.59
C PRO A 8 4.22 14.42 -2.26
N THR A 9 4.86 14.91 -1.22
CA THR A 9 4.70 14.35 0.12
C THR A 9 3.25 14.31 0.55
N GLU A 10 2.48 15.34 0.22
CA GLU A 10 1.06 15.37 0.61
C GLU A 10 0.29 14.22 -0.01
N VAL A 11 0.64 13.85 -1.24
CA VAL A 11 -0.04 12.74 -1.91
C VAL A 11 0.38 11.43 -1.23
N GLU A 12 1.67 11.28 -0.93
CA GLU A 12 2.15 10.07 -0.27
C GLU A 12 1.55 9.92 1.12
N ASP A 13 1.41 11.02 1.85
CA ASP A 13 0.76 10.98 3.16
C ASP A 13 -0.70 10.53 3.03
N LYS A 14 -1.39 10.98 1.99
CA LYS A 14 -2.76 10.56 1.77
C LYS A 14 -2.83 9.07 1.47
N ILE A 15 -1.89 8.56 0.69
CA ILE A 15 -1.83 7.13 0.39
C ILE A 15 -1.68 6.33 1.68
N LEU A 16 -0.75 6.73 2.53
CA LEU A 16 -0.53 6.03 3.80
C LEU A 16 -1.75 6.11 4.70
N SER A 17 -2.42 7.26 4.71
CA SER A 17 -3.62 7.43 5.51
C SER A 17 -4.72 6.48 5.05
N ILE A 18 -4.88 6.32 3.75
CA ILE A 18 -5.89 5.42 3.21
C ILE A 18 -5.59 3.98 3.61
N ILE A 19 -4.32 3.59 3.50
CA ILE A 19 -3.92 2.23 3.87
C ILE A 19 -4.19 1.98 5.35
N ASN A 20 -3.93 2.97 6.18
CA ASN A 20 -4.11 2.84 7.62
C ASN A 20 -5.58 2.81 8.05
N GLU A 21 -6.51 3.05 7.15
CA GLU A 21 -7.93 2.93 7.48
C GLU A 21 -8.35 1.48 7.71
N THR A 22 -7.56 0.52 7.25
CA THR A 22 -7.88 -0.89 7.39
C THR A 22 -7.13 -1.44 8.60
N PRO A 23 -7.82 -1.75 9.71
CA PRO A 23 -7.12 -2.10 10.95
C PRO A 23 -6.26 -3.35 10.87
N GLU A 24 -6.63 -4.29 10.01
CA GLU A 24 -5.88 -5.55 9.87
C GLU A 24 -4.56 -5.36 9.15
N VAL A 25 -4.37 -4.21 8.52
CA VAL A 25 -3.16 -3.91 7.78
C VAL A 25 -2.31 -2.96 8.62
N ARG A 26 -1.05 -3.32 8.78
CA ARG A 26 -0.16 -2.59 9.66
C ARG A 26 1.09 -2.18 8.94
N ASN A 27 1.71 -1.13 9.47
CA ASN A 27 3.08 -0.77 9.16
C ASN A 27 3.34 -0.65 7.66
N PRO A 28 2.61 0.19 6.95
CA PRO A 28 2.96 0.43 5.55
C PRO A 28 4.36 1.06 5.51
N HIS A 29 5.20 0.53 4.63
CA HIS A 29 6.58 0.99 4.54
C HIS A 29 7.10 0.78 3.13
N ASN A 30 8.27 1.34 2.87
CA ASN A 30 8.92 1.26 1.55
C ASN A 30 7.99 1.75 0.45
N LEU A 31 7.28 2.83 0.73
CA LEU A 31 6.38 3.43 -0.25
C LEU A 31 7.20 4.02 -1.39
N CYS A 32 6.84 3.67 -2.60
CA CYS A 32 7.49 4.16 -3.80
C CYS A 32 6.40 4.62 -4.75
N THR A 33 6.45 5.87 -5.15
CA THR A 33 5.41 6.43 -6.00
C THR A 33 6.03 7.16 -7.18
N ARG A 34 5.27 7.25 -8.26
CA ARG A 34 5.69 8.06 -9.39
C ARG A 34 4.50 8.31 -10.30
N ARG A 35 4.70 9.22 -11.23
CA ARG A 35 3.70 9.53 -12.24
C ARG A 35 4.06 8.80 -13.53
N ILE A 36 3.06 8.20 -14.16
CA ILE A 36 3.22 7.57 -15.46
C ILE A 36 2.19 8.22 -16.36
N GLY A 37 2.63 9.15 -17.24
CA GLY A 37 1.68 9.91 -18.02
C GLY A 37 0.78 10.70 -17.10
N ASN A 38 -0.52 10.50 -17.23
CA ASN A 38 -1.49 11.17 -16.37
C ASN A 38 -1.88 10.33 -15.18
N ASP A 39 -1.26 9.18 -14.98
CA ASP A 39 -1.67 8.25 -13.95
C ASP A 39 -0.61 8.11 -12.89
N PHE A 40 -1.01 7.59 -11.74
CA PHE A 40 -0.10 7.34 -10.64
C PHE A 40 0.30 5.87 -10.60
N ALA A 41 1.51 5.61 -10.13
CA ALA A 41 1.98 4.27 -9.82
C ALA A 41 2.39 4.26 -8.35
N ILE A 42 1.91 3.27 -7.62
CA ILE A 42 2.10 3.16 -6.18
C ILE A 42 2.59 1.75 -5.87
N GLU A 43 3.69 1.66 -5.14
CA GLU A 43 4.19 0.38 -4.66
C GLU A 43 4.49 0.54 -3.17
N VAL A 44 3.99 -0.39 -2.36
CA VAL A 44 4.15 -0.26 -0.91
C VAL A 44 4.11 -1.64 -0.29
N HIS A 45 4.83 -1.77 0.84
CA HIS A 45 4.85 -3.00 1.63
C HIS A 45 3.91 -2.82 2.82
N ILE A 46 3.12 -3.83 3.12
CA ILE A 46 2.21 -3.81 4.25
C ILE A 46 2.38 -5.10 5.04
N ARG A 47 1.98 -5.08 6.29
CA ARG A 47 2.10 -6.23 7.15
C ARG A 47 0.73 -6.66 7.64
N VAL A 48 0.54 -7.97 7.72
CA VAL A 48 -0.69 -8.56 8.22
C VAL A 48 -0.32 -9.68 9.18
N ASP A 49 -1.31 -10.12 9.97
CA ASP A 49 -1.12 -11.25 10.88
C ASP A 49 -0.62 -12.45 10.07
N GLY A 50 0.48 -13.05 10.53
CA GLY A 50 1.06 -14.20 9.82
C GLY A 50 0.15 -15.42 9.78
N GLN A 51 -0.87 -15.47 10.63
CA GLN A 51 -1.83 -16.57 10.65
C GLN A 51 -3.05 -16.30 9.77
N ILE A 52 -3.09 -15.17 9.10
CA ILE A 52 -4.23 -14.84 8.25
C ILE A 52 -4.33 -15.84 7.09
N THR A 53 -5.54 -16.10 6.66
CA THR A 53 -5.71 -16.96 5.49
C THR A 53 -5.32 -16.21 4.23
N VAL A 54 -4.93 -16.98 3.21
CA VAL A 54 -4.63 -16.37 1.92
C VAL A 54 -5.85 -15.64 1.38
N SER A 55 -7.04 -16.22 1.54
CA SER A 55 -8.27 -15.58 1.07
C SER A 55 -8.47 -14.23 1.73
N ARG A 56 -8.28 -14.15 3.04
CA ARG A 56 -8.49 -12.89 3.74
C ARG A 56 -7.43 -11.87 3.35
N ALA A 57 -6.18 -12.31 3.23
CA ALA A 57 -5.12 -11.41 2.80
C ALA A 57 -5.43 -10.84 1.43
N HIS A 58 -5.92 -11.67 0.52
CA HIS A 58 -6.28 -11.21 -0.82
C HIS A 58 -7.41 -10.19 -0.76
N GLU A 59 -8.42 -10.44 0.07
CA GLU A 59 -9.51 -9.49 0.22
C GLU A 59 -9.02 -8.14 0.71
N LEU A 60 -8.06 -8.15 1.65
CA LEU A 60 -7.52 -6.90 2.17
C LEU A 60 -6.80 -6.11 1.08
N THR A 61 -6.01 -6.80 0.24
CA THR A 61 -5.33 -6.09 -0.83
C THR A 61 -6.33 -5.50 -1.82
N LYS A 62 -7.40 -6.24 -2.14
CA LYS A 62 -8.42 -5.72 -3.05
C LYS A 62 -9.11 -4.50 -2.45
N GLU A 63 -9.36 -4.54 -1.17
CA GLU A 63 -9.99 -3.42 -0.48
C GLU A 63 -9.12 -2.16 -0.56
N ILE A 64 -7.83 -2.32 -0.29
CA ILE A 64 -6.90 -1.20 -0.36
C ILE A 64 -6.81 -0.68 -1.80
N GLU A 65 -6.68 -1.58 -2.77
CA GLU A 65 -6.61 -1.16 -4.17
C GLU A 65 -7.85 -0.37 -4.57
N SER A 66 -9.03 -0.82 -4.14
CA SER A 66 -10.27 -0.12 -4.47
C SER A 66 -10.28 1.29 -3.89
N LYS A 67 -9.86 1.42 -2.65
CA LYS A 67 -9.83 2.73 -2.01
C LYS A 67 -8.85 3.66 -2.71
N LEU A 68 -7.68 3.15 -3.06
CA LEU A 68 -6.68 3.98 -3.73
C LEU A 68 -7.16 4.39 -5.12
N ARG A 69 -7.79 3.48 -5.86
CA ARG A 69 -8.29 3.82 -7.18
C ARG A 69 -9.46 4.78 -7.12
N LEU A 70 -10.27 4.67 -6.07
CA LEU A 70 -11.37 5.61 -5.89
C LEU A 70 -10.84 7.02 -5.68
N LYS A 71 -9.74 7.15 -4.96
CA LYS A 71 -9.16 8.45 -4.68
C LYS A 71 -8.35 9.01 -5.84
N PHE A 72 -7.56 8.16 -6.49
CA PHE A 72 -6.56 8.61 -7.45
C PHE A 72 -6.88 8.25 -8.90
N GLY A 73 -7.93 7.48 -9.14
CA GLY A 73 -8.36 7.15 -10.49
C GLY A 73 -8.25 5.68 -10.79
N PRO A 74 -9.12 5.18 -11.69
CA PRO A 74 -9.17 3.75 -11.99
C PRO A 74 -7.92 3.23 -12.69
N ALA A 75 -7.12 4.09 -13.29
CA ALA A 75 -5.92 3.69 -13.98
C ALA A 75 -4.68 3.69 -13.08
N THR A 76 -4.85 3.92 -11.77
CA THR A 76 -3.74 3.89 -10.84
C THR A 76 -3.13 2.48 -10.83
N HIS A 77 -1.81 2.43 -10.99
CA HIS A 77 -1.06 1.18 -10.99
C HIS A 77 -0.62 0.91 -9.56
N ILE A 78 -1.02 -0.24 -9.01
CA ILE A 78 -0.79 -0.52 -7.58
C ILE A 78 -0.15 -1.88 -7.42
N VAL A 79 0.95 -1.91 -6.66
CA VAL A 79 1.63 -3.14 -6.27
C VAL A 79 1.73 -3.15 -4.76
N LEU A 80 1.14 -4.16 -4.13
CA LEU A 80 1.19 -4.32 -2.68
C LEU A 80 2.00 -5.57 -2.37
N HIS A 81 3.03 -5.40 -1.54
CA HIS A 81 3.82 -6.53 -1.04
C HIS A 81 3.32 -6.84 0.36
N VAL A 82 2.77 -8.04 0.54
CA VAL A 82 2.17 -8.42 1.81
C VAL A 82 3.19 -9.24 2.59
N GLU A 83 3.47 -8.82 3.82
CA GLU A 83 4.45 -9.46 4.68
C GLU A 83 3.80 -9.76 6.02
N PRO A 84 4.28 -10.78 6.73
CA PRO A 84 3.74 -11.03 8.07
C PRO A 84 4.25 -10.02 9.07
N ILE A 85 3.45 -9.75 10.10
CA ILE A 85 3.87 -8.92 11.20
C ILE A 85 5.00 -9.62 11.93
N LYS A 86 6.10 -8.90 12.18
CA LYS A 86 7.22 -9.47 12.90
C LYS A 86 6.90 -9.58 14.38
N GLU A 87 7.29 -10.69 14.98
CA GLU A 87 7.14 -10.87 16.41
C GLU A 87 8.43 -10.48 17.11
N LYS A 88 8.29 -9.88 18.27
CA LYS A 88 9.46 -9.38 18.97
C LYS A 88 10.45 -10.48 19.31
N LYS A 89 9.95 -11.62 19.70
CA LYS A 89 10.83 -12.68 20.12
C LYS A 89 11.64 -13.28 18.98
N ASP A 90 11.29 -12.97 17.77
CA ASP A 90 12.03 -13.45 16.61
C ASP A 90 13.27 -12.65 16.36
N GLU A 91 13.49 -11.63 17.13
CA GLU A 91 14.69 -10.82 17.01
C GLU A 91 15.81 -11.38 17.85
#